data_bfcd740be13cc87839ae4eeb145a87a4
#
_entry.id   bfcd740be13cc87839ae4eeb145a87a4
#
_cell.length_a   1.000
_cell.length_b   1.000
_cell.length_c   1.000
_cell.angle_alpha   90.00
_cell.angle_beta   90.00
_cell.angle_gamma   90.00
#
_symmetry.space_group_name_H-M   'P 1'
#
loop_
_entity.id
_entity.type
_entity.pdbx_description
1 polymer ?
#
loop_
_entity_poly.entity_id
_entity_poly.type
_entity_poly.pdbx_seq_one_letter_code
_entity_poly.pdbx_strand_id
1 'polypeptide(L)'
;MTTPLEPHSHRAVPTTYDIFNGDADGLCALHQLRTIEPCDAVLVTGTKRDIALFDQLPEGLPLQVTALDISWDRNAHNAAKVLNAGGSVTYFDHHAAQTLTHHPRLKSHIDTAANVCTSILVDRHLNGAMHQWTIVAAYGDNLDAVADQMARAYGCTAGTRGALMQLGYLLNYNAYGESAEDLHFHPAQLYRSLHRFESPLDFIAKAYEYHRLQEGHADDQRALHDVQPYASNQHACVYLLPDRPWARRLCGLLANKLVTNQGGRSVAVLTPRSDGDFLVSLRIGKNVACRADLFCSRYPEGGGRHTAGGIDRLPPGDLDQFINEFFNYLQEHST
;
A
#
# COMPACT_ATOMS: atom_id res chain seq x y z
N MET A 1 2.07 59.12 32.33
CA MET A 1 2.95 58.22 31.55
C MET A 1 2.32 56.83 31.55
N THR A 2 1.63 56.51 30.50
CA THR A 2 0.99 55.21 30.33
C THR A 2 1.93 54.35 29.45
N THR A 3 2.44 53.27 30.08
CA THR A 3 3.26 52.26 29.41
C THR A 3 2.43 51.54 28.38
N PRO A 4 2.90 51.38 27.11
CA PRO A 4 2.18 50.58 26.11
C PRO A 4 2.25 49.08 26.50
N LEU A 5 1.12 48.41 26.53
CA LEU A 5 0.99 46.96 26.61
C LEU A 5 1.59 46.35 25.32
N GLU A 6 2.64 45.53 25.49
CA GLU A 6 3.20 44.75 24.41
C GLU A 6 2.11 43.76 23.87
N PRO A 7 2.04 43.57 22.57
CA PRO A 7 1.09 42.61 21.99
C PRO A 7 1.55 41.19 22.38
N HIS A 8 0.70 40.47 23.09
CA HIS A 8 0.87 39.03 23.33
C HIS A 8 1.01 38.33 21.97
N SER A 9 2.22 37.86 21.67
CA SER A 9 2.45 36.99 20.53
C SER A 9 1.62 35.72 20.70
N HIS A 10 0.54 35.60 19.95
CA HIS A 10 -0.15 34.33 19.79
C HIS A 10 0.88 33.36 19.17
N ARG A 11 1.49 32.51 19.99
CA ARG A 11 2.22 31.34 19.50
C ARG A 11 1.19 30.53 18.71
N ALA A 12 1.33 30.48 17.39
CA ALA A 12 0.52 29.61 16.56
C ALA A 12 0.65 28.20 17.10
N VAL A 13 -0.47 27.57 17.45
CA VAL A 13 -0.51 26.17 17.87
C VAL A 13 0.02 25.33 16.72
N PRO A 14 1.03 24.47 16.91
CA PRO A 14 1.52 23.63 15.84
C PRO A 14 0.36 22.81 15.24
N THR A 15 0.21 22.86 13.92
CA THR A 15 -0.80 22.05 13.23
C THR A 15 -0.33 20.61 13.22
N THR A 16 -1.20 19.68 13.59
CA THR A 16 -0.90 18.24 13.64
C THR A 16 -1.35 17.55 12.37
N TYR A 17 -0.52 16.65 11.85
CA TYR A 17 -0.76 15.87 10.65
C TYR A 17 -0.55 14.39 10.91
N ASP A 18 -1.49 13.57 10.44
CA ASP A 18 -1.34 12.12 10.33
C ASP A 18 -1.17 11.77 8.85
N ILE A 19 0.03 11.27 8.52
CA ILE A 19 0.38 10.83 7.17
C ILE A 19 0.41 9.31 7.17
N PHE A 20 -0.33 8.66 6.27
CA PHE A 20 -0.39 7.20 6.27
C PHE A 20 -0.66 6.64 4.87
N ASN A 21 -0.12 5.45 4.59
CA ASN A 21 -0.45 4.70 3.39
C ASN A 21 -1.94 4.34 3.40
N GLY A 22 -2.60 4.44 2.25
CA GLY A 22 -4.04 4.18 2.12
C GLY A 22 -4.44 2.71 2.14
N ASP A 23 -3.51 1.80 2.36
CA ASP A 23 -3.77 0.37 2.39
C ASP A 23 -4.18 -0.15 3.79
N ALA A 24 -4.34 -1.46 3.91
CA ALA A 24 -4.78 -2.09 5.15
C ALA A 24 -3.83 -1.83 6.32
N ASP A 25 -2.51 -1.82 6.08
CA ASP A 25 -1.53 -1.63 7.14
C ASP A 25 -1.52 -0.18 7.63
N GLY A 26 -1.42 0.80 6.74
CA GLY A 26 -1.46 2.21 7.11
C GLY A 26 -2.77 2.61 7.79
N LEU A 27 -3.93 2.15 7.26
CA LEU A 27 -5.25 2.39 7.85
C LEU A 27 -5.37 1.83 9.27
N CYS A 28 -4.99 0.55 9.47
CA CYS A 28 -5.08 -0.10 10.77
C CYS A 28 -4.06 0.45 11.76
N ALA A 29 -2.85 0.80 11.31
CA ALA A 29 -1.83 1.42 12.15
C ALA A 29 -2.31 2.76 12.72
N LEU A 30 -2.86 3.63 11.88
CA LEU A 30 -3.42 4.90 12.33
C LEU A 30 -4.62 4.69 13.26
N HIS A 31 -5.52 3.75 12.93
CA HIS A 31 -6.66 3.44 13.77
C HIS A 31 -6.26 3.01 15.18
N GLN A 32 -5.33 2.07 15.29
CA GLN A 32 -4.80 1.59 16.57
C GLN A 32 -4.22 2.75 17.38
N LEU A 33 -3.34 3.53 16.76
CA LEU A 33 -2.66 4.63 17.42
C LEU A 33 -3.68 5.67 17.93
N ARG A 34 -4.63 6.09 17.11
CA ARG A 34 -5.59 7.15 17.47
C ARG A 34 -6.73 6.69 18.36
N THR A 35 -6.97 5.39 18.48
CA THR A 35 -7.89 4.83 19.47
C THR A 35 -7.32 4.95 20.88
N ILE A 36 -6.02 4.75 21.06
CA ILE A 36 -5.34 4.77 22.36
C ILE A 36 -4.75 6.16 22.67
N GLU A 37 -4.22 6.83 21.65
CA GLU A 37 -3.63 8.18 21.71
C GLU A 37 -4.43 9.15 20.82
N PRO A 38 -5.63 9.59 21.24
CA PRO A 38 -6.48 10.45 20.43
C PRO A 38 -5.81 11.77 20.07
N CYS A 39 -5.93 12.18 18.82
CA CYS A 39 -5.42 13.44 18.32
C CYS A 39 -6.30 13.94 17.18
N ASP A 40 -6.60 15.23 17.16
CA ASP A 40 -7.25 15.87 16.03
C ASP A 40 -6.17 16.34 15.05
N ALA A 41 -6.03 15.60 13.96
CA ALA A 41 -5.00 15.80 12.98
C ALA A 41 -5.57 15.92 11.55
N VAL A 42 -4.88 16.69 10.72
CA VAL A 42 -5.14 16.70 9.28
C VAL A 42 -4.63 15.40 8.69
N LEU A 43 -5.52 14.67 8.00
CA LEU A 43 -5.18 13.38 7.36
C LEU A 43 -4.56 13.62 5.99
N VAL A 44 -3.37 13.08 5.76
CA VAL A 44 -2.69 13.07 4.46
C VAL A 44 -2.47 11.61 4.04
N THR A 45 -3.10 11.22 2.95
CA THR A 45 -3.07 9.83 2.46
C THR A 45 -3.44 9.79 0.98
N GLY A 46 -3.19 8.66 0.33
CA GLY A 46 -3.49 8.42 -1.08
C GLY A 46 -3.65 6.94 -1.37
N THR A 47 -3.44 6.54 -2.62
CA THR A 47 -3.38 5.13 -3.03
C THR A 47 -2.15 4.45 -2.43
N LYS A 48 -2.08 3.11 -2.53
CA LYS A 48 -0.90 2.35 -2.06
C LYS A 48 0.42 2.79 -2.70
N ARG A 49 0.38 3.45 -3.85
CA ARG A 49 1.56 3.94 -4.58
C ARG A 49 1.98 5.36 -4.19
N ASP A 50 1.12 6.08 -3.51
CA ASP A 50 1.39 7.44 -3.05
C ASP A 50 2.25 7.38 -1.77
N ILE A 51 3.55 7.23 -1.96
CA ILE A 51 4.53 7.02 -0.88
C ILE A 51 5.32 8.27 -0.50
N ALA A 52 5.25 9.35 -1.27
CA ALA A 52 5.96 10.62 -1.03
C ALA A 52 5.02 11.67 -0.39
N LEU A 53 4.29 11.28 0.64
CA LEU A 53 3.19 12.07 1.19
C LEU A 53 3.64 13.32 1.99
N PHE A 54 4.90 13.37 2.44
CA PHE A 54 5.45 14.59 3.06
C PHE A 54 5.49 15.78 2.09
N ASP A 55 5.48 15.54 0.77
CA ASP A 55 5.44 16.59 -0.25
C ASP A 55 4.14 17.43 -0.20
N GLN A 56 3.09 16.88 0.42
CA GLN A 56 1.80 17.55 0.57
C GLN A 56 1.71 18.45 1.83
N LEU A 57 2.75 18.47 2.67
CA LEU A 57 2.75 19.28 3.88
C LEU A 57 3.10 20.75 3.59
N PRO A 58 2.53 21.70 4.33
CA PRO A 58 2.92 23.11 4.22
C PRO A 58 4.37 23.28 4.72
N GLU A 59 5.14 24.06 3.96
CA GLU A 59 6.55 24.33 4.27
C GLU A 59 6.73 25.44 5.30
N GLY A 60 7.84 25.40 6.02
CA GLY A 60 8.29 26.47 6.91
C GLY A 60 7.54 26.62 8.23
N LEU A 61 6.65 25.67 8.55
CA LEU A 61 5.87 25.67 9.79
C LEU A 61 6.35 24.60 10.78
N PRO A 62 6.25 24.84 12.10
CA PRO A 62 6.61 23.87 13.13
C PRO A 62 5.51 22.82 13.32
N LEU A 63 5.36 21.91 12.35
CA LEU A 63 4.32 20.88 12.34
C LEU A 63 4.63 19.75 13.34
N GLN A 64 3.58 19.13 13.87
CA GLN A 64 3.63 17.83 14.54
C GLN A 64 3.13 16.77 13.56
N VAL A 65 4.00 15.85 13.16
CA VAL A 65 3.70 14.86 12.13
C VAL A 65 3.82 13.46 12.70
N THR A 66 2.78 12.64 12.52
CA THR A 66 2.86 11.19 12.69
C THR A 66 2.81 10.57 11.30
N ALA A 67 3.83 9.77 10.95
CA ALA A 67 3.91 9.09 9.66
C ALA A 67 3.86 7.58 9.87
N LEU A 68 3.01 6.89 9.08
CA LEU A 68 2.74 5.47 9.21
C LEU A 68 2.75 4.79 7.85
N ASP A 69 3.55 3.75 7.73
CA ASP A 69 3.56 2.84 6.58
C ASP A 69 3.90 3.53 5.24
N ILE A 70 4.83 4.43 5.26
CA ILE A 70 5.40 5.08 4.06
C ILE A 70 6.92 5.05 4.13
N SER A 71 7.58 4.78 3.00
CA SER A 71 9.03 4.64 2.94
C SER A 71 9.79 5.86 3.47
N TRP A 72 10.62 5.64 4.50
CA TRP A 72 11.51 6.67 5.03
C TRP A 72 12.40 7.29 3.94
N ASP A 73 13.04 6.46 3.10
CA ASP A 73 13.98 6.94 2.08
C ASP A 73 13.33 7.91 1.08
N ARG A 74 12.02 7.77 0.83
CA ARG A 74 11.28 8.68 -0.04
C ARG A 74 10.88 9.98 0.63
N ASN A 75 10.75 9.98 1.96
CA ASN A 75 10.24 11.10 2.75
C ASN A 75 11.29 11.82 3.59
N ALA A 76 12.50 11.26 3.76
CA ALA A 76 13.53 11.75 4.66
C ALA A 76 13.89 13.23 4.43
N HIS A 77 13.97 13.67 3.18
CA HIS A 77 14.30 15.06 2.85
C HIS A 77 13.23 16.03 3.38
N ASN A 78 11.96 15.75 3.16
CA ASN A 78 10.87 16.64 3.60
C ASN A 78 10.56 16.49 5.10
N ALA A 79 10.77 15.30 5.68
CA ALA A 79 10.78 15.13 7.13
C ALA A 79 11.84 16.01 7.80
N ALA A 80 13.04 16.11 7.21
CA ALA A 80 14.10 17.01 7.70
C ALA A 80 13.67 18.49 7.61
N LYS A 81 12.93 18.93 6.59
CA LYS A 81 12.40 20.30 6.52
C LYS A 81 11.45 20.60 7.69
N VAL A 82 10.54 19.64 8.02
CA VAL A 82 9.65 19.78 9.19
C VAL A 82 10.45 19.93 10.47
N LEU A 83 11.45 19.08 10.69
CA LEU A 83 12.32 19.11 11.87
C LEU A 83 13.12 20.42 11.97
N ASN A 84 13.66 20.91 10.85
CA ASN A 84 14.42 22.16 10.78
C ASN A 84 13.54 23.40 11.00
N ALA A 85 12.26 23.34 10.63
CA ALA A 85 11.28 24.39 10.92
C ALA A 85 10.82 24.41 12.39
N GLY A 86 11.37 23.53 13.24
CA GLY A 86 11.01 23.45 14.66
C GLY A 86 9.91 22.45 14.99
N GLY A 87 9.41 21.73 14.00
CA GLY A 87 8.40 20.68 14.17
C GLY A 87 8.95 19.39 14.78
N SER A 88 8.08 18.40 14.94
CA SER A 88 8.42 17.06 15.43
C SER A 88 7.82 16.00 14.52
N VAL A 89 8.50 14.85 14.43
CA VAL A 89 8.07 13.71 13.60
C VAL A 89 8.12 12.44 14.45
N THR A 90 7.00 11.70 14.47
CA THR A 90 6.93 10.31 14.93
C THR A 90 6.72 9.42 13.73
N TYR A 91 7.56 8.42 13.53
CA TYR A 91 7.60 7.61 12.32
C TYR A 91 7.52 6.12 12.64
N PHE A 92 6.50 5.43 12.10
CA PHE A 92 6.36 3.98 12.17
C PHE A 92 6.41 3.42 10.75
N ASP A 93 7.39 2.55 10.47
CA ASP A 93 7.55 1.99 9.12
C ASP A 93 8.28 0.63 9.14
N HIS A 94 7.98 -0.20 8.16
CA HIS A 94 8.64 -1.50 7.97
C HIS A 94 9.39 -1.59 6.63
N HIS A 95 9.34 -0.57 5.81
CA HIS A 95 10.07 -0.52 4.54
C HIS A 95 11.58 -0.37 4.75
N ALA A 96 12.35 -0.78 3.73
CA ALA A 96 13.80 -0.60 3.76
C ALA A 96 14.16 0.89 3.97
N ALA A 97 15.06 1.14 4.90
CA ALA A 97 15.58 2.46 5.23
C ALA A 97 17.11 2.41 5.22
N GLN A 98 17.74 3.15 4.30
CA GLN A 98 19.20 3.12 4.14
C GLN A 98 19.91 3.92 5.22
N THR A 99 19.40 5.11 5.54
CA THR A 99 20.01 6.01 6.52
C THR A 99 18.95 6.73 7.35
N LEU A 100 18.92 6.44 8.63
CA LEU A 100 18.05 7.16 9.56
C LEU A 100 18.78 8.41 10.07
N THR A 101 18.13 9.55 10.00
CA THR A 101 18.64 10.80 10.55
C THR A 101 18.45 10.83 12.07
N HIS A 102 19.49 11.10 12.81
CA HIS A 102 19.37 11.37 14.25
C HIS A 102 18.96 12.82 14.50
N HIS A 103 17.80 13.02 15.09
CA HIS A 103 17.32 14.34 15.45
C HIS A 103 16.51 14.28 16.77
N PRO A 104 16.69 15.21 17.74
CA PRO A 104 16.02 15.12 19.05
C PRO A 104 14.48 15.21 18.99
N ARG A 105 13.91 15.71 17.89
CA ARG A 105 12.47 15.78 17.65
C ARG A 105 11.97 14.72 16.63
N LEU A 106 12.81 13.75 16.27
CA LEU A 106 12.44 12.57 15.49
C LEU A 106 12.33 11.37 16.43
N LYS A 107 11.17 10.73 16.49
CA LYS A 107 10.99 9.41 17.09
C LYS A 107 10.72 8.42 15.95
N SER A 108 11.63 7.50 15.73
CA SER A 108 11.50 6.50 14.66
C SER A 108 11.34 5.09 15.23
N HIS A 109 10.32 4.40 14.77
CA HIS A 109 10.01 3.00 15.06
C HIS A 109 10.04 2.25 13.73
N ILE A 110 11.24 1.86 13.29
CA ILE A 110 11.46 1.19 12.00
C ILE A 110 12.04 -0.20 12.24
N ASP A 111 11.37 -1.21 11.69
CA ASP A 111 11.81 -2.61 11.70
C ASP A 111 11.56 -3.24 10.34
N THR A 112 12.62 -3.55 9.62
CA THR A 112 12.57 -4.07 8.24
C THR A 112 12.52 -5.60 8.15
N ALA A 113 12.24 -6.27 9.27
CA ALA A 113 12.11 -7.73 9.30
C ALA A 113 10.93 -8.19 8.44
N ALA A 114 11.13 -9.25 7.65
CA ALA A 114 10.15 -9.74 6.68
C ALA A 114 8.82 -10.25 7.29
N ASN A 115 8.76 -10.37 8.61
CA ASN A 115 7.57 -10.81 9.36
C ASN A 115 6.94 -9.66 10.18
N VAL A 116 7.23 -8.42 9.83
CA VAL A 116 6.74 -7.22 10.50
C VAL A 116 6.05 -6.32 9.48
N CYS A 117 4.91 -5.76 9.84
CA CYS A 117 4.26 -4.64 9.18
C CYS A 117 4.10 -3.47 10.15
N THR A 118 3.75 -2.30 9.66
CA THR A 118 3.67 -1.07 10.47
C THR A 118 2.66 -1.20 11.62
N SER A 119 1.52 -1.83 11.39
CA SER A 119 0.52 -2.10 12.42
C SER A 119 1.05 -2.97 13.57
N ILE A 120 1.97 -3.91 13.28
CA ILE A 120 2.65 -4.70 14.33
C ILE A 120 3.55 -3.81 15.19
N LEU A 121 4.24 -2.83 14.58
CA LEU A 121 5.06 -1.89 15.32
C LEU A 121 4.22 -0.98 16.22
N VAL A 122 3.09 -0.51 15.72
CA VAL A 122 2.14 0.30 16.50
C VAL A 122 1.55 -0.54 17.63
N ASP A 123 1.13 -1.78 17.41
CA ASP A 123 0.60 -2.66 18.45
C ASP A 123 1.64 -2.94 19.56
N ARG A 124 2.90 -3.16 19.19
CA ARG A 124 4.01 -3.26 20.15
C ARG A 124 4.18 -1.98 20.97
N HIS A 125 4.10 -0.81 20.33
CA HIS A 125 4.16 0.50 21.00
C HIS A 125 3.00 0.67 21.99
N LEU A 126 1.81 0.17 21.66
CA LEU A 126 0.60 0.21 22.47
C LEU A 126 0.45 -0.98 23.42
N ASN A 127 1.48 -1.80 23.60
CA ASN A 127 1.52 -2.96 24.50
C ASN A 127 0.43 -4.02 24.19
N GLY A 128 0.09 -4.22 22.91
CA GLY A 128 -0.86 -5.24 22.47
C GLY A 128 -2.34 -4.88 22.66
N ALA A 129 -2.66 -3.59 22.76
CA ALA A 129 -4.02 -3.15 23.06
C ALA A 129 -5.02 -3.40 21.93
N MET A 130 -4.55 -3.50 20.67
CA MET A 130 -5.41 -3.50 19.47
C MET A 130 -5.14 -4.68 18.53
N HIS A 131 -4.72 -5.84 19.07
CA HIS A 131 -4.24 -7.00 18.32
C HIS A 131 -5.16 -7.49 17.18
N GLN A 132 -6.49 -7.34 17.28
CA GLN A 132 -7.39 -7.77 16.20
C GLN A 132 -7.22 -6.92 14.94
N TRP A 133 -7.00 -5.61 15.06
CA TRP A 133 -6.71 -4.74 13.93
C TRP A 133 -5.31 -4.99 13.37
N THR A 134 -4.36 -5.38 14.23
CA THR A 134 -3.03 -5.83 13.80
C THR A 134 -3.10 -7.09 12.94
N ILE A 135 -3.95 -8.05 13.31
CA ILE A 135 -4.18 -9.27 12.51
C ILE A 135 -4.78 -8.91 11.15
N VAL A 136 -5.76 -7.99 11.09
CA VAL A 136 -6.34 -7.49 9.83
C VAL A 136 -5.26 -6.88 8.94
N ALA A 137 -4.41 -6.01 9.50
CA ALA A 137 -3.31 -5.38 8.78
C ALA A 137 -2.32 -6.40 8.23
N ALA A 138 -1.89 -7.36 9.04
CA ALA A 138 -0.94 -8.39 8.64
C ALA A 138 -1.46 -9.23 7.47
N TYR A 139 -2.75 -9.60 7.46
CA TYR A 139 -3.36 -10.23 6.28
C TYR A 139 -3.36 -9.32 5.06
N GLY A 140 -3.70 -8.04 5.24
CA GLY A 140 -3.70 -7.05 4.16
C GLY A 140 -2.32 -6.83 3.54
N ASP A 141 -1.27 -6.95 4.36
CA ASP A 141 0.13 -6.82 3.91
C ASP A 141 0.78 -8.16 3.46
N ASN A 142 -0.04 -9.18 3.21
CA ASN A 142 0.38 -10.52 2.75
C ASN A 142 1.29 -11.27 3.75
N LEU A 143 1.17 -10.97 5.03
CA LEU A 143 1.85 -11.68 6.12
C LEU A 143 0.95 -12.79 6.70
N ASP A 144 0.32 -13.61 5.85
CA ASP A 144 -0.70 -14.61 6.23
C ASP A 144 -0.24 -15.53 7.34
N ALA A 145 1.00 -16.03 7.27
CA ALA A 145 1.55 -16.92 8.28
C ALA A 145 1.70 -16.24 9.65
N VAL A 146 2.08 -14.97 9.67
CA VAL A 146 2.20 -14.14 10.89
C VAL A 146 0.81 -13.87 11.47
N ALA A 147 -0.12 -13.41 10.62
CA ALA A 147 -1.50 -13.14 10.98
C ALA A 147 -2.18 -14.40 11.57
N ASP A 148 -1.99 -15.56 10.94
CA ASP A 148 -2.48 -16.85 11.40
C ASP A 148 -1.89 -17.27 12.75
N GLN A 149 -0.61 -17.02 12.98
CA GLN A 149 0.05 -17.28 14.26
C GLN A 149 -0.51 -16.36 15.35
N MET A 150 -0.64 -15.06 15.06
CA MET A 150 -1.23 -14.09 15.99
C MET A 150 -2.68 -14.47 16.32
N ALA A 151 -3.51 -14.74 15.30
CA ALA A 151 -4.91 -15.10 15.50
C ALA A 151 -5.06 -16.35 16.42
N ARG A 152 -4.20 -17.36 16.25
CA ARG A 152 -4.18 -18.52 17.14
C ARG A 152 -3.75 -18.17 18.57
N ALA A 153 -2.72 -17.35 18.72
CA ALA A 153 -2.22 -16.92 20.03
C ALA A 153 -3.29 -16.14 20.82
N TYR A 154 -4.12 -15.37 20.13
CA TYR A 154 -5.24 -14.63 20.73
C TYR A 154 -6.55 -15.42 20.78
N GLY A 155 -6.53 -16.73 20.51
CA GLY A 155 -7.70 -17.60 20.65
C GLY A 155 -8.80 -17.36 19.62
N CYS A 156 -8.51 -16.78 18.46
CA CYS A 156 -9.50 -16.57 17.41
C CYS A 156 -10.00 -17.90 16.84
N THR A 157 -11.32 -18.04 16.73
CA THR A 157 -11.93 -19.18 16.03
C THR A 157 -11.58 -19.17 14.55
N ALA A 158 -11.75 -20.30 13.86
CA ALA A 158 -11.55 -20.37 12.41
C ALA A 158 -12.45 -19.36 11.65
N GLY A 159 -13.70 -19.17 12.10
CA GLY A 159 -14.63 -18.19 11.54
C GLY A 159 -14.15 -16.75 11.74
N THR A 160 -13.74 -16.40 12.96
CA THR A 160 -13.17 -15.08 13.27
C THR A 160 -11.94 -14.80 12.43
N ARG A 161 -11.02 -15.76 12.34
CA ARG A 161 -9.81 -15.64 11.53
C ARG A 161 -10.13 -15.38 10.05
N GLY A 162 -11.07 -16.15 9.48
CA GLY A 162 -11.53 -15.94 8.09
C GLY A 162 -12.13 -14.56 7.86
N ALA A 163 -12.90 -14.05 8.82
CA ALA A 163 -13.49 -12.71 8.74
C ALA A 163 -12.43 -11.60 8.77
N LEU A 164 -11.45 -11.69 9.69
CA LEU A 164 -10.33 -10.73 9.78
C LEU A 164 -9.45 -10.77 8.52
N MET A 165 -9.18 -11.96 7.98
CA MET A 165 -8.44 -12.15 6.73
C MET A 165 -9.16 -11.48 5.56
N GLN A 166 -10.46 -11.72 5.43
CA GLN A 166 -11.25 -11.10 4.35
C GLN A 166 -11.25 -9.58 4.46
N LEU A 167 -11.39 -9.03 5.68
CA LEU A 167 -11.33 -7.59 5.89
C LEU A 167 -9.98 -7.03 5.47
N GLY A 168 -8.86 -7.64 5.89
CA GLY A 168 -7.52 -7.20 5.50
C GLY A 168 -7.34 -7.17 3.97
N TYR A 169 -7.76 -8.22 3.29
CA TYR A 169 -7.71 -8.26 1.82
C TYR A 169 -8.59 -7.21 1.14
N LEU A 170 -9.78 -6.92 1.68
CA LEU A 170 -10.67 -5.89 1.12
C LEU A 170 -10.15 -4.47 1.35
N LEU A 171 -9.57 -4.17 2.52
CA LEU A 171 -8.94 -2.89 2.79
C LEU A 171 -7.74 -2.68 1.85
N ASN A 172 -6.88 -3.70 1.70
CA ASN A 172 -5.75 -3.64 0.77
C ASN A 172 -6.21 -3.53 -0.70
N TYR A 173 -7.25 -4.24 -1.10
CA TYR A 173 -7.85 -4.13 -2.43
C TYR A 173 -8.32 -2.69 -2.73
N ASN A 174 -8.93 -2.01 -1.75
CA ASN A 174 -9.35 -0.61 -1.94
C ASN A 174 -8.17 0.35 -2.16
N ALA A 175 -6.96 -0.03 -1.79
CA ALA A 175 -5.77 0.84 -1.91
C ALA A 175 -5.15 0.84 -3.32
N TYR A 176 -5.49 -0.12 -4.16
CA TYR A 176 -4.94 -0.21 -5.51
C TYR A 176 -5.74 0.66 -6.50
N GLY A 177 -5.05 1.55 -7.17
CA GLY A 177 -5.53 2.45 -8.20
C GLY A 177 -4.39 3.28 -8.75
N GLU A 178 -4.60 4.01 -9.81
CA GLU A 178 -3.68 5.04 -10.27
C GLU A 178 -3.88 6.33 -9.47
N SER A 179 -5.13 6.60 -9.11
CA SER A 179 -5.53 7.76 -8.30
C SER A 179 -6.67 7.39 -7.34
N ALA A 180 -7.03 8.31 -6.45
CA ALA A 180 -8.12 8.11 -5.49
C ALA A 180 -9.49 7.89 -6.15
N GLU A 181 -9.68 8.38 -7.37
CA GLU A 181 -10.91 8.21 -8.17
C GLU A 181 -11.14 6.77 -8.63
N ASP A 182 -10.08 5.96 -8.69
CA ASP A 182 -10.19 4.53 -8.99
C ASP A 182 -10.69 3.71 -7.80
N LEU A 183 -10.59 4.24 -6.58
CA LEU A 183 -10.92 3.54 -5.35
C LEU A 183 -12.43 3.55 -5.09
N HIS A 184 -12.94 2.58 -4.34
CA HIS A 184 -14.32 2.62 -3.87
C HIS A 184 -14.53 3.70 -2.80
N PHE A 185 -13.50 3.91 -1.97
CA PHE A 185 -13.47 4.93 -0.93
C PHE A 185 -12.11 5.60 -0.90
N HIS A 186 -12.09 6.92 -0.79
CA HIS A 186 -10.86 7.64 -0.47
C HIS A 186 -10.33 7.15 0.90
N PRO A 187 -9.02 6.86 1.05
CA PRO A 187 -8.50 6.27 2.28
C PRO A 187 -8.80 7.07 3.55
N ALA A 188 -8.78 8.41 3.50
CA ALA A 188 -9.16 9.23 4.64
C ALA A 188 -10.65 9.08 5.02
N GLN A 189 -11.54 8.85 4.05
CA GLN A 189 -12.96 8.56 4.31
C GLN A 189 -13.10 7.17 4.94
N LEU A 190 -12.42 6.18 4.39
CA LEU A 190 -12.43 4.81 4.90
C LEU A 190 -11.88 4.74 6.32
N TYR A 191 -10.79 5.45 6.62
CA TYR A 191 -10.26 5.59 7.97
C TYR A 191 -11.30 6.18 8.93
N ARG A 192 -11.97 7.28 8.57
CA ARG A 192 -13.00 7.89 9.44
C ARG A 192 -14.18 6.96 9.70
N SER A 193 -14.53 6.11 8.73
CA SER A 193 -15.57 5.10 8.93
C SER A 193 -15.10 4.00 9.89
N LEU A 194 -13.94 3.42 9.62
CA LEU A 194 -13.33 2.34 10.39
C LEU A 194 -13.06 2.78 11.84
N HIS A 195 -12.63 4.03 12.05
CA HIS A 195 -12.28 4.58 13.37
C HIS A 195 -13.49 4.73 14.32
N ARG A 196 -14.72 4.59 13.83
CA ARG A 196 -15.93 4.54 14.67
C ARG A 196 -16.13 3.19 15.38
N PHE A 197 -15.32 2.18 15.06
CA PHE A 197 -15.48 0.83 15.55
C PHE A 197 -14.21 0.38 16.29
N GLU A 198 -14.35 0.07 17.57
CA GLU A 198 -13.23 -0.50 18.35
C GLU A 198 -12.86 -1.89 17.86
N SER A 199 -13.85 -2.73 17.52
CA SER A 199 -13.65 -4.08 17.02
C SER A 199 -13.79 -4.17 15.50
N PRO A 200 -12.84 -4.85 14.79
CA PRO A 200 -12.98 -5.12 13.36
C PRO A 200 -14.19 -6.00 13.04
N LEU A 201 -14.63 -6.85 13.97
CA LEU A 201 -15.84 -7.66 13.77
C LEU A 201 -17.11 -6.82 13.79
N ASP A 202 -17.16 -5.75 14.60
CA ASP A 202 -18.26 -4.79 14.56
C ASP A 202 -18.28 -3.97 13.26
N PHE A 203 -17.12 -3.59 12.75
CA PHE A 203 -17.00 -2.96 11.42
C PHE A 203 -17.52 -3.90 10.32
N ILE A 204 -17.11 -5.16 10.32
CA ILE A 204 -17.61 -6.18 9.38
C ILE A 204 -19.13 -6.32 9.46
N ALA A 205 -19.70 -6.34 10.66
CA ALA A 205 -21.11 -6.58 10.84
C ALA A 205 -22.00 -5.36 10.52
N LYS A 206 -21.49 -4.14 10.67
CA LYS A 206 -22.33 -2.93 10.73
C LYS A 206 -21.96 -1.85 9.71
N ALA A 207 -20.73 -1.85 9.17
CA ALA A 207 -20.28 -0.78 8.30
C ALA A 207 -20.75 -0.98 6.85
N TYR A 208 -21.36 0.05 6.29
CA TYR A 208 -21.71 0.09 4.86
C TYR A 208 -20.46 -0.10 3.97
N GLU A 209 -19.34 0.49 4.38
CA GLU A 209 -18.09 0.47 3.63
C GLU A 209 -17.57 -0.96 3.45
N TYR A 210 -17.67 -1.83 4.47
CA TYR A 210 -17.29 -3.23 4.34
C TYR A 210 -18.11 -3.95 3.27
N HIS A 211 -19.44 -3.84 3.34
CA HIS A 211 -20.32 -4.49 2.38
C HIS A 211 -20.11 -3.96 0.96
N ARG A 212 -19.91 -2.65 0.81
CA ARG A 212 -19.62 -2.05 -0.50
C ARG A 212 -18.28 -2.51 -1.09
N LEU A 213 -17.24 -2.67 -0.26
CA LEU A 213 -15.96 -3.25 -0.70
C LEU A 213 -16.11 -4.71 -1.12
N GLN A 214 -16.88 -5.49 -0.37
CA GLN A 214 -17.14 -6.89 -0.70
C GLN A 214 -17.89 -7.03 -2.04
N GLU A 215 -18.93 -6.25 -2.25
CA GLU A 215 -19.68 -6.20 -3.52
C GLU A 215 -18.78 -5.75 -4.67
N GLY A 216 -18.06 -4.63 -4.51
CA GLY A 216 -17.17 -4.08 -5.51
C GLY A 216 -16.07 -5.06 -5.91
N HIS A 217 -15.46 -5.75 -4.93
CA HIS A 217 -14.47 -6.78 -5.22
C HIS A 217 -15.07 -7.96 -6.01
N ALA A 218 -16.30 -8.40 -5.66
CA ALA A 218 -16.98 -9.47 -6.39
C ALA A 218 -17.32 -9.06 -7.83
N ASP A 219 -17.74 -7.80 -8.04
CA ASP A 219 -18.02 -7.25 -9.36
C ASP A 219 -16.74 -7.18 -10.21
N ASP A 220 -15.65 -6.68 -9.66
CA ASP A 220 -14.36 -6.60 -10.33
C ASP A 220 -13.82 -8.01 -10.67
N GLN A 221 -13.97 -8.97 -9.76
CA GLN A 221 -13.59 -10.37 -10.04
C GLN A 221 -14.42 -10.98 -11.17
N ARG A 222 -15.71 -10.62 -11.30
CA ARG A 222 -16.54 -11.07 -12.43
C ARG A 222 -16.05 -10.49 -13.76
N ALA A 223 -15.67 -9.21 -13.78
CA ALA A 223 -15.13 -8.57 -14.97
C ALA A 223 -13.85 -9.24 -15.50
N LEU A 224 -13.08 -9.92 -14.62
CA LEU A 224 -11.89 -10.67 -15.04
C LEU A 224 -12.21 -11.95 -15.83
N HIS A 225 -13.41 -12.53 -15.70
CA HIS A 225 -13.74 -13.78 -16.39
C HIS A 225 -13.73 -13.64 -17.92
N ASP A 226 -14.00 -12.44 -18.42
CA ASP A 226 -14.07 -12.16 -19.85
C ASP A 226 -12.73 -11.73 -20.46
N VAL A 227 -11.68 -11.57 -19.61
CA VAL A 227 -10.36 -11.13 -20.06
C VAL A 227 -9.63 -12.29 -20.73
N GLN A 228 -9.35 -12.14 -22.03
CA GLN A 228 -8.57 -13.10 -22.80
C GLN A 228 -7.12 -12.62 -22.98
N PRO A 229 -6.16 -13.53 -23.20
CA PRO A 229 -4.79 -13.14 -23.56
C PRO A 229 -4.79 -12.31 -24.84
N TYR A 230 -4.12 -11.17 -24.82
CA TYR A 230 -3.85 -10.35 -26.01
C TYR A 230 -2.83 -11.02 -26.92
N ALA A 231 -1.79 -11.62 -26.32
CA ALA A 231 -0.77 -12.42 -27.03
C ALA A 231 -0.35 -13.60 -26.15
N SER A 232 -0.01 -14.74 -26.78
CA SER A 232 0.48 -15.91 -26.04
C SER A 232 1.37 -16.80 -26.86
N ASN A 233 2.30 -17.49 -26.19
CA ASN A 233 3.09 -18.59 -26.74
C ASN A 233 3.22 -19.72 -25.70
N GLN A 234 4.06 -20.70 -25.96
CA GLN A 234 4.27 -21.83 -25.05
C GLN A 234 4.86 -21.44 -23.67
N HIS A 235 5.54 -20.28 -23.56
CA HIS A 235 6.26 -19.83 -22.36
C HIS A 235 5.51 -18.74 -21.58
N ALA A 236 4.66 -17.94 -22.26
CA ALA A 236 3.98 -16.81 -21.63
C ALA A 236 2.61 -16.48 -22.20
N CYS A 237 1.85 -15.72 -21.38
CA CYS A 237 0.66 -15.01 -21.79
C CYS A 237 0.80 -13.53 -21.45
N VAL A 238 0.37 -12.67 -22.37
CA VAL A 238 0.28 -11.22 -22.18
C VAL A 238 -1.18 -10.83 -22.19
N TYR A 239 -1.61 -10.11 -21.16
CA TYR A 239 -2.97 -9.60 -20.99
C TYR A 239 -2.96 -8.09 -21.11
N LEU A 240 -3.83 -7.55 -21.94
CA LEU A 240 -4.09 -6.12 -22.03
C LEU A 240 -5.45 -5.83 -21.40
N LEU A 241 -5.45 -5.12 -20.27
CA LEU A 241 -6.66 -4.78 -19.56
C LEU A 241 -7.34 -3.54 -20.18
N PRO A 242 -8.65 -3.39 -20.04
CA PRO A 242 -9.33 -2.17 -20.47
C PRO A 242 -9.00 -0.99 -19.56
N ASP A 243 -9.11 0.23 -20.09
CA ASP A 243 -9.01 1.46 -19.31
C ASP A 243 -10.27 1.63 -18.43
N ARG A 244 -10.24 1.00 -17.28
CA ARG A 244 -11.32 0.99 -16.28
C ARG A 244 -10.75 0.93 -14.86
N PRO A 245 -11.40 1.56 -13.87
CA PRO A 245 -10.97 1.51 -12.47
C PRO A 245 -10.77 0.10 -11.93
N TRP A 246 -11.67 -0.84 -12.25
CA TRP A 246 -11.54 -2.23 -11.80
C TRP A 246 -10.25 -2.91 -12.28
N ALA A 247 -9.81 -2.59 -13.50
CA ALA A 247 -8.58 -3.15 -14.07
C ALA A 247 -7.35 -2.68 -13.29
N ARG A 248 -7.33 -1.42 -12.88
CA ARG A 248 -6.26 -0.85 -12.06
C ARG A 248 -6.27 -1.40 -10.64
N ARG A 249 -7.46 -1.61 -10.03
CA ARG A 249 -7.56 -2.22 -8.70
C ARG A 249 -7.09 -3.67 -8.65
N LEU A 250 -7.25 -4.43 -9.72
CA LEU A 250 -6.96 -5.87 -9.74
C LEU A 250 -5.66 -6.27 -10.45
N CYS A 251 -4.93 -5.35 -11.09
CA CYS A 251 -3.79 -5.68 -11.94
C CYS A 251 -2.73 -6.57 -11.26
N GLY A 252 -2.34 -6.25 -10.03
CA GLY A 252 -1.36 -7.03 -9.28
C GLY A 252 -1.90 -8.40 -8.82
N LEU A 253 -3.13 -8.43 -8.33
CA LEU A 253 -3.82 -9.67 -7.92
C LEU A 253 -4.04 -10.60 -9.12
N LEU A 254 -4.41 -10.04 -10.27
CA LEU A 254 -4.60 -10.78 -11.50
C LEU A 254 -3.31 -11.45 -11.95
N ALA A 255 -2.19 -10.73 -11.99
CA ALA A 255 -0.89 -11.29 -12.38
C ALA A 255 -0.49 -12.49 -11.51
N ASN A 256 -0.70 -12.41 -10.18
CA ASN A 256 -0.46 -13.51 -9.25
C ASN A 256 -1.39 -14.72 -9.52
N LYS A 257 -2.69 -14.47 -9.71
CA LYS A 257 -3.68 -15.52 -10.00
C LYS A 257 -3.39 -16.22 -11.32
N LEU A 258 -3.07 -15.45 -12.36
CA LEU A 258 -2.80 -15.97 -13.69
C LEU A 258 -1.55 -16.85 -13.73
N VAL A 259 -0.42 -16.42 -13.15
CA VAL A 259 0.81 -17.23 -13.17
C VAL A 259 0.63 -18.57 -12.47
N THR A 260 -0.22 -18.62 -11.45
CA THR A 260 -0.55 -19.87 -10.75
C THR A 260 -1.40 -20.80 -11.62
N ASN A 261 -2.35 -20.25 -12.39
CA ASN A 261 -3.34 -21.00 -13.16
C ASN A 261 -2.90 -21.35 -14.59
N GLN A 262 -1.79 -20.77 -15.09
CA GLN A 262 -1.34 -20.93 -16.47
C GLN A 262 -0.35 -22.10 -16.68
N GLY A 263 -0.37 -23.12 -15.83
CA GLY A 263 0.47 -24.31 -16.00
C GLY A 263 1.98 -24.05 -15.95
N GLY A 264 2.41 -23.03 -15.20
CA GLY A 264 3.83 -22.65 -15.06
C GLY A 264 4.33 -21.66 -16.09
N ARG A 265 3.48 -21.16 -17.00
CA ARG A 265 3.82 -20.08 -17.94
C ARG A 265 3.98 -18.75 -17.21
N SER A 266 4.86 -17.90 -17.74
CA SER A 266 5.02 -16.52 -17.29
C SER A 266 3.85 -15.65 -17.74
N VAL A 267 3.61 -14.55 -17.03
CA VAL A 267 2.47 -13.66 -17.31
C VAL A 267 2.92 -12.20 -17.25
N ALA A 268 2.52 -11.42 -18.24
CA ALA A 268 2.54 -9.96 -18.20
C ALA A 268 1.12 -9.42 -18.27
N VAL A 269 0.76 -8.54 -17.35
CA VAL A 269 -0.52 -7.82 -17.33
C VAL A 269 -0.24 -6.34 -17.55
N LEU A 270 -0.76 -5.80 -18.64
CA LEU A 270 -0.64 -4.39 -19.01
C LEU A 270 -1.94 -3.68 -18.67
N THR A 271 -1.85 -2.63 -17.90
CA THR A 271 -2.99 -1.81 -17.45
C THR A 271 -2.84 -0.40 -17.97
N PRO A 272 -3.79 0.14 -18.74
CA PRO A 272 -3.73 1.52 -19.22
C PRO A 272 -3.70 2.51 -18.06
N ARG A 273 -2.89 3.55 -18.23
CA ARG A 273 -2.76 4.69 -17.35
C ARG A 273 -3.48 5.91 -17.93
N SER A 274 -3.76 6.88 -17.09
CA SER A 274 -4.43 8.13 -17.48
C SER A 274 -3.61 8.99 -18.46
N ASP A 275 -2.27 8.86 -18.44
CA ASP A 275 -1.34 9.54 -19.34
C ASP A 275 -1.19 8.85 -20.71
N GLY A 276 -1.84 7.71 -20.92
CA GLY A 276 -1.82 6.93 -22.16
C GLY A 276 -0.78 5.81 -22.19
N ASP A 277 0.15 5.78 -21.26
CA ASP A 277 1.12 4.69 -21.11
C ASP A 277 0.47 3.43 -20.50
N PHE A 278 1.23 2.34 -20.44
CA PHE A 278 0.84 1.13 -19.71
C PHE A 278 1.69 0.94 -18.45
N LEU A 279 1.01 0.57 -17.37
CA LEU A 279 1.63 -0.08 -16.23
C LEU A 279 1.76 -1.57 -16.54
N VAL A 280 2.95 -2.14 -16.38
CA VAL A 280 3.21 -3.57 -16.57
C VAL A 280 3.41 -4.26 -15.24
N SER A 281 2.64 -5.32 -15.00
CA SER A 281 2.82 -6.26 -13.89
C SER A 281 3.27 -7.62 -14.43
N LEU A 282 4.51 -8.02 -14.16
CA LEU A 282 5.14 -9.22 -14.71
C LEU A 282 5.35 -10.28 -13.63
N ARG A 283 5.07 -11.52 -13.97
CA ARG A 283 5.35 -12.69 -13.12
C ARG A 283 6.04 -13.77 -13.94
N ILE A 284 7.12 -14.30 -13.41
CA ILE A 284 7.86 -15.42 -14.02
C ILE A 284 7.25 -16.74 -13.54
N GLY A 285 6.94 -17.60 -14.50
CA GLY A 285 6.41 -18.92 -14.25
C GLY A 285 7.49 -19.89 -13.76
N LYS A 286 7.04 -20.98 -13.15
CA LYS A 286 7.95 -21.98 -12.52
C LYS A 286 8.80 -22.77 -13.53
N ASN A 287 8.43 -22.75 -14.81
CA ASN A 287 9.07 -23.58 -15.86
C ASN A 287 10.22 -22.87 -16.60
N VAL A 288 10.62 -21.69 -16.14
CA VAL A 288 11.69 -20.91 -16.75
C VAL A 288 12.69 -20.42 -15.70
N ALA A 289 13.98 -20.56 -16.01
CA ALA A 289 15.07 -20.15 -15.14
C ALA A 289 15.49 -18.70 -15.42
N CYS A 290 14.55 -17.76 -15.44
CA CYS A 290 14.82 -16.34 -15.66
C CYS A 290 14.31 -15.45 -14.53
N ARG A 291 14.67 -14.17 -14.56
CA ARG A 291 14.40 -13.23 -13.48
C ARG A 291 13.58 -12.05 -13.99
N ALA A 292 12.48 -11.76 -13.28
CA ALA A 292 11.61 -10.64 -13.60
C ALA A 292 12.31 -9.28 -13.46
N ASP A 293 13.08 -9.10 -12.40
CA ASP A 293 13.82 -7.86 -12.14
C ASP A 293 14.85 -7.54 -13.24
N LEU A 294 15.59 -8.54 -13.74
CA LEU A 294 16.55 -8.34 -14.82
C LEU A 294 15.89 -7.98 -16.14
N PHE A 295 14.71 -8.52 -16.43
CA PHE A 295 13.96 -8.14 -17.62
C PHE A 295 13.38 -6.74 -17.49
N CYS A 296 12.67 -6.46 -16.42
CA CYS A 296 12.03 -5.16 -16.23
C CYS A 296 13.03 -3.99 -16.14
N SER A 297 14.23 -4.21 -15.56
CA SER A 297 15.28 -3.17 -15.47
C SER A 297 15.84 -2.72 -16.83
N ARG A 298 15.50 -3.39 -17.93
CA ARG A 298 15.85 -2.93 -19.30
C ARG A 298 15.02 -1.72 -19.73
N TYR A 299 13.90 -1.45 -19.03
CA TYR A 299 12.98 -0.37 -19.31
C TYR A 299 13.15 0.75 -18.26
N PRO A 300 12.98 2.02 -18.67
CA PRO A 300 12.91 3.12 -17.71
C PRO A 300 11.84 2.83 -16.64
N GLU A 301 12.13 3.18 -15.39
CA GLU A 301 11.24 2.95 -14.24
C GLU A 301 10.81 1.48 -14.05
N GLY A 302 11.58 0.55 -14.63
CA GLY A 302 11.36 -0.89 -14.46
C GLY A 302 12.21 -1.49 -13.35
N GLY A 303 11.66 -2.50 -12.65
CA GLY A 303 12.35 -3.18 -11.58
C GLY A 303 11.56 -4.35 -11.00
N GLY A 304 11.98 -4.83 -9.83
CA GLY A 304 11.27 -5.91 -9.18
C GLY A 304 12.11 -6.82 -8.31
N ARG A 305 11.62 -8.04 -8.16
CA ARG A 305 12.26 -9.17 -7.47
C ARG A 305 12.42 -10.33 -8.45
N HIS A 306 13.05 -11.41 -8.03
CA HIS A 306 13.35 -12.56 -8.86
C HIS A 306 12.15 -13.07 -9.70
N THR A 307 10.98 -13.28 -9.09
CA THR A 307 9.80 -13.86 -9.76
C THR A 307 8.72 -12.85 -10.11
N ALA A 308 8.84 -11.60 -9.67
CA ALA A 308 7.83 -10.56 -9.84
C ALA A 308 8.51 -9.23 -10.20
N GLY A 309 8.11 -8.63 -11.31
CA GLY A 309 8.60 -7.33 -11.76
C GLY A 309 7.48 -6.42 -12.22
N GLY A 310 7.81 -5.16 -12.43
CA GLY A 310 6.94 -4.16 -12.99
C GLY A 310 7.70 -3.15 -13.82
N ILE A 311 7.01 -2.47 -14.71
CA ILE A 311 7.45 -1.31 -15.44
C ILE A 311 6.37 -0.26 -15.25
N ASP A 312 6.72 0.88 -14.64
CA ASP A 312 5.72 1.87 -14.29
C ASP A 312 5.18 2.62 -15.50
N ARG A 313 5.99 2.72 -16.56
CA ARG A 313 5.61 3.39 -17.81
C ARG A 313 6.15 2.63 -19.02
N LEU A 314 5.25 2.08 -19.82
CA LEU A 314 5.52 1.51 -21.14
C LEU A 314 4.69 2.30 -22.16
N PRO A 315 5.33 3.07 -23.07
CA PRO A 315 4.62 3.80 -24.12
C PRO A 315 3.82 2.84 -25.04
N PRO A 316 2.63 3.22 -25.52
CA PRO A 316 1.84 2.38 -26.43
C PRO A 316 2.58 1.97 -27.70
N GLY A 317 3.47 2.85 -28.20
CA GLY A 317 4.30 2.55 -29.37
C GLY A 317 5.30 1.42 -29.16
N ASP A 318 5.63 1.10 -27.91
CA ASP A 318 6.62 0.06 -27.56
C ASP A 318 5.96 -1.29 -27.22
N LEU A 319 4.61 -1.37 -27.30
CA LEU A 319 3.85 -2.58 -26.92
C LEU A 319 4.31 -3.83 -27.66
N ASP A 320 4.37 -3.77 -28.98
CA ASP A 320 4.75 -4.92 -29.81
C ASP A 320 6.23 -5.31 -29.58
N GLN A 321 7.11 -4.32 -29.41
CA GLN A 321 8.50 -4.57 -29.06
C GLN A 321 8.61 -5.25 -27.69
N PHE A 322 7.92 -4.76 -26.68
CA PHE A 322 7.88 -5.37 -25.33
C PHE A 322 7.43 -6.83 -25.39
N ILE A 323 6.35 -7.13 -26.12
CA ILE A 323 5.83 -8.51 -26.25
C ILE A 323 6.88 -9.43 -26.86
N ASN A 324 7.51 -8.99 -27.96
CA ASN A 324 8.53 -9.76 -28.65
C ASN A 324 9.76 -9.99 -27.77
N GLU A 325 10.25 -8.95 -27.09
CA GLU A 325 11.40 -9.03 -26.17
C GLU A 325 11.08 -9.95 -24.98
N PHE A 326 9.87 -9.88 -24.42
CA PHE A 326 9.45 -10.75 -23.32
C PHE A 326 9.41 -12.21 -23.74
N PHE A 327 8.83 -12.52 -24.90
CA PHE A 327 8.79 -13.88 -25.42
C PHE A 327 10.18 -14.45 -25.73
N ASN A 328 11.05 -13.66 -26.34
CA ASN A 328 12.43 -14.06 -26.64
C ASN A 328 13.24 -14.29 -25.34
N TYR A 329 13.12 -13.38 -24.38
CA TYR A 329 13.78 -13.51 -23.07
C TYR A 329 13.42 -14.82 -22.37
N LEU A 330 12.15 -15.22 -22.40
CA LEU A 330 11.71 -16.47 -21.81
C LEU A 330 12.19 -17.68 -22.61
N GLN A 331 12.20 -17.61 -23.94
CA GLN A 331 12.65 -18.69 -24.80
C GLN A 331 14.15 -18.99 -24.63
N GLU A 332 14.97 -17.96 -24.52
CA GLU A 332 16.42 -18.06 -24.29
C GLU A 332 16.79 -18.72 -22.95
N HIS A 333 15.86 -18.64 -21.95
CA HIS A 333 16.07 -19.16 -20.60
C HIS A 333 15.18 -20.38 -20.27
N SER A 334 14.51 -20.94 -21.28
CA SER A 334 13.75 -22.18 -21.13
C SER A 334 14.67 -23.36 -21.30
N THR A 335 14.67 -24.25 -20.31
CA THR A 335 15.42 -25.53 -20.34
C THR A 335 14.67 -26.60 -21.10
#